data_bff581039684e149fe7e90a5d2dc23a8
#
_entry.id   bff581039684e149fe7e90a5d2dc23a8
#
_cell.length_a   1.000
_cell.length_b   1.000
_cell.length_c   1.000
_cell.angle_alpha   90.00
_cell.angle_beta   90.00
_cell.angle_gamma   90.00
#
_symmetry.space_group_name_H-M   'P 1'
#
loop_
_entity.id
_entity.type
_entity.pdbx_description
1 polymer ?
#
loop_
_entity_poly.entity_id
_entity_poly.type
_entity_poly.pdbx_seq_one_letter_code
_entity_poly.pdbx_strand_id
1 'polypeptide(L)'
;MRISFLALALLSTGTLLPNLASAAACTATNSITRLTNTSPTGLYEYVIFDLKTPSPTYQVASKLPPFSFDPSDDPVPVAGTKFKQITFPSVYWMCTIPELLHLPKTQVKDVKRTGQFEGVVSYVVGYQTASKYVTTYHYAVTSTRSKVVMKFKK
;
A
#
# COMPACT_ATOMS: atom_id res chain seq x y z
N MET A 1 74.13 17.84 9.68
CA MET A 1 73.41 16.77 8.95
C MET A 1 72.11 16.50 9.70
N ARG A 2 70.96 17.05 9.22
CA ARG A 2 69.66 16.92 9.90
C ARG A 2 68.77 16.08 8.98
N ILE A 3 68.38 14.93 9.46
CA ILE A 3 67.47 13.99 8.74
C ILE A 3 66.03 14.27 9.24
N SER A 4 65.21 14.83 8.35
CA SER A 4 63.79 15.01 8.63
C SER A 4 63.01 13.75 8.19
N PHE A 5 62.34 13.12 9.13
CA PHE A 5 61.38 12.04 8.84
C PHE A 5 60.02 12.65 8.51
N LEU A 6 59.56 12.39 7.31
CA LEU A 6 58.21 12.73 6.84
C LEU A 6 57.27 11.56 7.24
N ALA A 7 56.35 11.80 8.14
CA ALA A 7 55.32 10.82 8.48
C ALA A 7 54.17 10.95 7.48
N LEU A 8 53.90 9.88 6.74
CA LEU A 8 52.81 9.78 5.78
C LEU A 8 51.56 9.22 6.54
N ALA A 9 50.60 10.09 6.78
CA ALA A 9 49.33 9.69 7.37
C ALA A 9 48.41 9.15 6.27
N LEU A 10 48.13 7.85 6.29
CA LEU A 10 47.10 7.21 5.47
C LEU A 10 45.71 7.47 6.06
N LEU A 11 44.94 8.35 5.44
CA LEU A 11 43.50 8.47 5.74
C LEU A 11 42.75 7.33 5.05
N SER A 12 42.30 6.36 5.83
CA SER A 12 41.36 5.33 5.38
C SER A 12 39.96 5.94 5.36
N THR A 13 39.45 6.31 4.20
CA THR A 13 38.04 6.66 4.00
C THR A 13 37.20 5.40 4.00
N GLY A 14 36.65 5.06 5.15
CA GLY A 14 35.64 4.01 5.26
C GLY A 14 34.34 4.45 4.57
N THR A 15 34.07 3.90 3.41
CA THR A 15 32.76 4.05 2.75
C THR A 15 31.72 3.26 3.55
N LEU A 16 30.89 3.96 4.30
CA LEU A 16 29.66 3.42 4.86
C LEU A 16 28.68 3.12 3.73
N LEU A 17 28.67 1.90 3.24
CA LEU A 17 27.60 1.42 2.38
C LEU A 17 26.30 1.39 3.20
N PRO A 18 25.23 2.07 2.76
CA PRO A 18 23.94 1.91 3.42
C PRO A 18 23.53 0.45 3.30
N ASN A 19 23.34 -0.21 4.45
CA ASN A 19 22.71 -1.52 4.52
C ASN A 19 21.29 -1.38 3.98
N LEU A 20 21.08 -1.73 2.72
CA LEU A 20 19.76 -1.99 2.17
C LEU A 20 19.23 -3.25 2.87
N ALA A 21 18.61 -3.06 4.01
CA ALA A 21 17.85 -4.11 4.65
C ALA A 21 16.77 -4.56 3.66
N SER A 22 17.03 -5.63 2.95
CA SER A 22 16.03 -6.31 2.13
C SER A 22 14.90 -6.71 3.07
N ALA A 23 13.75 -6.06 2.94
CA ALA A 23 12.57 -6.43 3.69
C ALA A 23 12.31 -7.91 3.43
N ALA A 24 12.40 -8.74 4.47
CA ALA A 24 12.17 -10.17 4.36
C ALA A 24 10.80 -10.39 3.70
N ALA A 25 10.77 -11.18 2.61
CA ALA A 25 9.53 -11.47 1.92
C ALA A 25 8.54 -12.10 2.91
N CYS A 26 7.35 -11.55 3.02
CA CYS A 26 6.32 -12.09 3.88
C CYS A 26 5.94 -13.50 3.44
N THR A 27 6.20 -14.49 4.28
CA THR A 27 5.87 -15.91 4.03
C THR A 27 4.46 -16.27 4.46
N ALA A 28 3.78 -15.39 5.21
CA ALA A 28 2.43 -15.65 5.69
C ALA A 28 1.44 -15.82 4.54
N THR A 29 0.53 -16.76 4.70
CA THR A 29 -0.70 -16.86 3.92
C THR A 29 -1.62 -15.69 4.30
N ASN A 30 -2.59 -15.34 3.46
CA ASN A 30 -3.52 -14.23 3.71
C ASN A 30 -2.84 -12.86 3.88
N SER A 31 -1.88 -12.52 3.06
CA SER A 31 -1.23 -11.20 3.08
C SER A 31 -1.50 -10.42 1.81
N ILE A 32 -1.63 -9.10 1.93
CA ILE A 32 -1.60 -8.18 0.79
C ILE A 32 -0.14 -8.02 0.37
N THR A 33 0.18 -8.35 -0.87
CA THR A 33 1.55 -8.34 -1.39
C THR A 33 1.84 -7.14 -2.29
N ARG A 34 0.79 -6.54 -2.85
CA ARG A 34 0.91 -5.40 -3.77
C ARG A 34 -0.38 -4.61 -3.81
N LEU A 35 -0.25 -3.30 -3.93
CA LEU A 35 -1.34 -2.36 -4.17
C LEU A 35 -1.01 -1.55 -5.43
N THR A 36 -1.93 -1.50 -6.38
CA THR A 36 -1.76 -0.76 -7.63
C THR A 36 -3.02 0.01 -7.99
N ASN A 37 -2.84 1.16 -8.64
CA ASN A 37 -3.91 1.87 -9.30
C ASN A 37 -3.63 1.87 -10.81
N THR A 38 -4.63 1.55 -11.61
CA THR A 38 -4.52 1.56 -13.07
C THR A 38 -5.69 2.32 -13.68
N SER A 39 -5.37 3.15 -14.66
CA SER A 39 -6.35 3.94 -15.41
C SER A 39 -6.13 3.72 -16.92
N PRO A 40 -6.49 2.54 -17.43
CA PRO A 40 -6.35 2.26 -18.86
C PRO A 40 -7.21 3.23 -19.70
N THR A 41 -6.93 3.30 -20.99
CA THR A 41 -7.78 4.00 -21.94
C THR A 41 -9.19 3.41 -21.86
N GLY A 42 -10.20 4.25 -21.60
CA GLY A 42 -11.59 3.82 -21.43
C GLY A 42 -12.27 4.45 -20.22
N LEU A 43 -13.45 3.93 -19.92
CA LEU A 43 -14.40 4.53 -18.97
C LEU A 43 -14.12 4.20 -17.50
N TYR A 44 -13.13 3.36 -17.19
CA TYR A 44 -12.95 2.84 -15.85
C TYR A 44 -11.52 2.99 -15.35
N GLU A 45 -11.43 3.13 -14.06
CA GLU A 45 -10.22 3.13 -13.27
C GLU A 45 -10.32 2.07 -12.17
N TYR A 46 -9.19 1.46 -11.80
CA TYR A 46 -9.17 0.32 -10.88
C TYR A 46 -8.13 0.52 -9.79
N VAL A 47 -8.52 0.20 -8.56
CA VAL A 47 -7.60 -0.03 -7.44
C VAL A 47 -7.54 -1.53 -7.21
N ILE A 48 -6.34 -2.10 -7.23
CA ILE A 48 -6.11 -3.54 -7.24
C ILE A 48 -5.22 -3.91 -6.06
N PHE A 49 -5.72 -4.83 -5.25
CA PHE A 49 -5.00 -5.46 -4.15
C PHE A 49 -4.62 -6.88 -4.58
N ASP A 50 -3.32 -7.17 -4.65
CA ASP A 50 -2.81 -8.52 -4.87
C ASP A 50 -2.67 -9.22 -3.51
N LEU A 51 -3.31 -10.38 -3.35
CA LEU A 51 -3.34 -11.13 -2.10
C LEU A 51 -2.72 -12.52 -2.27
N LYS A 52 -2.09 -12.98 -1.20
CA LYS A 52 -1.51 -14.33 -1.08
C LYS A 52 -2.54 -15.30 -0.47
N THR A 53 -3.71 -15.34 -1.07
CA THR A 53 -4.81 -16.26 -0.78
C THR A 53 -5.68 -16.40 -2.02
N PRO A 54 -6.24 -17.59 -2.32
CA PRO A 54 -7.10 -17.76 -3.49
C PRO A 54 -8.52 -17.19 -3.28
N SER A 55 -8.98 -17.12 -2.03
CA SER A 55 -10.33 -16.70 -1.67
C SER A 55 -10.29 -15.67 -0.54
N PRO A 56 -10.09 -14.36 -0.87
CA PRO A 56 -10.03 -13.31 0.13
C PRO A 56 -11.42 -12.96 0.66
N THR A 57 -11.48 -12.70 1.96
CA THR A 57 -12.63 -12.05 2.58
C THR A 57 -12.39 -10.54 2.62
N TYR A 58 -13.39 -9.74 2.28
CA TYR A 58 -13.33 -8.28 2.37
C TYR A 58 -14.74 -7.69 2.54
N GLN A 59 -14.77 -6.49 3.09
CA GLN A 59 -15.98 -5.67 3.21
C GLN A 59 -15.73 -4.30 2.62
N VAL A 60 -16.74 -3.70 1.97
CA VAL A 60 -16.66 -2.35 1.40
C VAL A 60 -17.82 -1.51 1.91
N ALA A 61 -17.50 -0.36 2.45
CA ALA A 61 -18.48 0.60 2.95
C ALA A 61 -18.18 2.03 2.48
N SER A 62 -19.20 2.89 2.45
CA SER A 62 -18.98 4.34 2.38
C SER A 62 -18.52 4.84 3.72
N LYS A 63 -17.54 5.73 3.76
CA LYS A 63 -17.05 6.37 4.99
C LYS A 63 -16.85 7.85 4.75
N LEU A 64 -17.10 8.65 5.78
CA LEU A 64 -16.88 10.09 5.76
C LEU A 64 -15.65 10.45 6.62
N PRO A 65 -14.92 11.53 6.26
CA PRO A 65 -13.87 12.05 7.12
C PRO A 65 -14.41 12.58 8.45
N PRO A 66 -13.61 12.73 9.50
CA PRO A 66 -12.18 12.47 9.50
C PRO A 66 -11.81 11.01 9.52
N PHE A 67 -10.61 10.68 9.00
CA PHE A 67 -10.05 9.34 9.06
C PHE A 67 -8.89 9.31 10.03
N SER A 68 -8.78 8.23 10.79
CA SER A 68 -7.65 7.94 11.67
C SER A 68 -7.11 6.55 11.42
N PHE A 69 -5.91 6.30 11.88
CA PHE A 69 -5.25 5.01 11.81
C PHE A 69 -5.58 4.19 13.07
N ASP A 70 -6.21 3.04 12.90
CA ASP A 70 -6.48 2.10 13.97
C ASP A 70 -5.24 1.20 14.23
N PRO A 71 -4.70 1.08 15.48
CA PRO A 71 -5.30 1.52 16.74
C PRO A 71 -4.75 2.85 17.31
N SER A 72 -3.85 3.57 16.61
CA SER A 72 -3.18 4.74 17.21
C SER A 72 -4.00 6.02 17.22
N ASP A 73 -5.12 6.05 16.49
CA ASP A 73 -5.95 7.23 16.24
C ASP A 73 -5.23 8.42 15.55
N ASP A 74 -4.03 8.18 15.01
CA ASP A 74 -3.31 9.18 14.25
C ASP A 74 -4.13 9.64 13.04
N PRO A 75 -4.24 10.95 12.77
CA PRO A 75 -4.97 11.45 11.63
C PRO A 75 -4.41 10.95 10.29
N VAL A 76 -5.28 10.44 9.43
CA VAL A 76 -4.91 10.00 8.08
C VAL A 76 -5.61 10.89 7.05
N PRO A 77 -4.91 11.90 6.50
CA PRO A 77 -5.47 12.72 5.45
C PRO A 77 -5.60 11.93 4.16
N VAL A 78 -6.82 11.87 3.61
CA VAL A 78 -7.12 11.18 2.35
C VAL A 78 -7.69 12.19 1.37
N ALA A 79 -7.02 12.38 0.22
CA ALA A 79 -7.47 13.27 -0.83
C ALA A 79 -8.67 12.68 -1.58
N GLY A 80 -9.66 13.53 -1.89
CA GLY A 80 -10.88 13.13 -2.60
C GLY A 80 -12.10 13.88 -2.08
N THR A 81 -13.24 13.66 -2.72
CA THR A 81 -14.53 14.25 -2.33
C THR A 81 -15.57 13.19 -1.94
N LYS A 82 -15.34 11.94 -2.34
CA LYS A 82 -16.08 10.75 -1.94
C LYS A 82 -15.12 9.67 -1.51
N PHE A 83 -15.56 8.79 -0.62
CA PHE A 83 -14.68 7.79 -0.02
C PHE A 83 -15.34 6.44 0.09
N LYS A 84 -14.54 5.40 -0.16
CA LYS A 84 -14.87 4.00 0.13
C LYS A 84 -13.79 3.42 1.03
N GLN A 85 -14.21 2.81 2.12
CA GLN A 85 -13.33 1.97 2.92
C GLN A 85 -13.45 0.53 2.44
N ILE A 86 -12.32 -0.13 2.28
CA ILE A 86 -12.24 -1.58 2.14
C ILE A 86 -11.49 -2.16 3.34
N THR A 87 -12.05 -3.19 3.94
CA THR A 87 -11.50 -3.88 5.11
C THR A 87 -11.28 -5.34 4.77
N PHE A 88 -10.10 -5.84 5.08
CA PHE A 88 -9.70 -7.23 4.90
C PHE A 88 -9.54 -7.88 6.27
N PRO A 89 -10.54 -8.63 6.76
CA PRO A 89 -10.37 -9.46 7.94
C PRO A 89 -9.44 -10.65 7.63
N SER A 90 -8.77 -11.14 8.65
CA SER A 90 -7.85 -12.28 8.55
C SER A 90 -6.64 -12.06 7.66
N VAL A 91 -6.24 -10.81 7.44
CA VAL A 91 -4.97 -10.46 6.78
C VAL A 91 -3.85 -10.44 7.82
N TYR A 92 -2.72 -11.08 7.48
CA TYR A 92 -1.60 -11.22 8.40
C TYR A 92 -0.89 -9.87 8.61
N TRP A 93 -1.05 -9.29 9.78
CA TRP A 93 -0.62 -7.93 10.13
C TRP A 93 0.89 -7.77 10.40
N MET A 94 1.60 -8.87 10.69
CA MET A 94 3.05 -8.84 10.95
C MET A 94 3.88 -8.66 9.67
N CYS A 95 3.28 -8.77 8.49
CA CYS A 95 3.96 -8.53 7.23
C CYS A 95 3.94 -7.05 6.88
N THR A 96 4.96 -6.58 6.17
CA THR A 96 4.93 -5.25 5.57
C THR A 96 3.77 -5.18 4.59
N ILE A 97 2.80 -4.33 4.90
CA ILE A 97 1.65 -4.07 4.04
C ILE A 97 2.04 -3.01 3.02
N PRO A 98 1.87 -3.26 1.72
CA PRO A 98 2.26 -2.30 0.70
C PRO A 98 1.41 -1.04 0.81
N GLU A 99 2.06 0.09 0.61
CA GLU A 99 1.42 1.38 0.42
C GLU A 99 1.38 1.72 -1.07
N LEU A 100 0.36 2.46 -1.48
CA LEU A 100 0.30 2.96 -2.83
C LEU A 100 1.23 4.16 -2.98
N LEU A 101 2.34 3.95 -3.68
CA LEU A 101 3.39 4.96 -3.85
C LEU A 101 3.09 5.95 -4.97
N HIS A 102 2.21 5.61 -5.91
CA HIS A 102 1.93 6.43 -7.08
C HIS A 102 0.52 6.21 -7.60
N LEU A 103 -0.22 7.31 -7.77
CA LEU A 103 -1.54 7.31 -8.38
C LEU A 103 -1.46 7.95 -9.76
N PRO A 104 -2.01 7.35 -10.81
CA PRO A 104 -2.36 8.10 -12.01
C PRO A 104 -3.31 9.23 -11.58
N LYS A 105 -3.04 10.45 -12.02
CA LYS A 105 -3.82 11.63 -11.65
C LYS A 105 -5.18 11.65 -12.39
N THR A 106 -6.05 10.72 -12.09
CA THR A 106 -7.34 10.55 -12.70
C THR A 106 -8.47 10.75 -11.69
N GLN A 107 -9.38 9.82 -11.56
CA GLN A 107 -10.57 9.94 -10.71
C GLN A 107 -10.30 9.49 -9.27
N VAL A 108 -9.52 8.42 -9.07
CA VAL A 108 -9.01 8.05 -7.75
C VAL A 108 -7.90 9.03 -7.38
N LYS A 109 -8.02 9.67 -6.23
CA LYS A 109 -7.10 10.72 -5.77
C LYS A 109 -6.12 10.22 -4.73
N ASP A 110 -6.54 9.26 -3.93
CA ASP A 110 -5.69 8.72 -2.87
C ASP A 110 -6.14 7.33 -2.47
N VAL A 111 -5.21 6.54 -1.97
CA VAL A 111 -5.46 5.26 -1.29
C VAL A 111 -4.56 5.21 -0.08
N LYS A 112 -5.13 5.27 1.11
CA LYS A 112 -4.42 5.28 2.37
C LYS A 112 -4.83 4.11 3.24
N ARG A 113 -3.86 3.47 3.87
CA ARG A 113 -4.12 2.51 4.93
C ARG A 113 -4.63 3.26 6.15
N THR A 114 -5.72 2.80 6.72
CA THR A 114 -6.36 3.41 7.89
C THR A 114 -6.50 2.44 9.07
N GLY A 115 -5.90 1.27 8.99
CA GLY A 115 -5.87 0.33 10.10
C GLY A 115 -5.05 -0.91 9.77
N GLN A 116 -4.39 -1.42 10.80
CA GLN A 116 -3.67 -2.69 10.78
C GLN A 116 -3.57 -3.22 12.21
N PHE A 117 -4.58 -3.95 12.63
CA PHE A 117 -4.65 -4.47 13.99
C PHE A 117 -5.40 -5.80 14.05
N GLU A 118 -4.96 -6.74 14.89
CA GLU A 118 -5.59 -8.04 15.16
C GLU A 118 -6.01 -8.85 13.91
N GLY A 119 -5.17 -8.83 12.88
CA GLY A 119 -5.46 -9.54 11.63
C GLY A 119 -6.48 -8.83 10.73
N VAL A 120 -6.74 -7.55 10.97
CA VAL A 120 -7.59 -6.71 10.13
C VAL A 120 -6.75 -5.61 9.50
N VAL A 121 -6.87 -5.43 8.19
CA VAL A 121 -6.24 -4.33 7.46
C VAL A 121 -7.32 -3.54 6.73
N SER A 122 -7.29 -2.22 6.89
CA SER A 122 -8.25 -1.32 6.28
C SER A 122 -7.57 -0.26 5.42
N TYR A 123 -8.19 0.05 4.28
CA TYR A 123 -7.80 1.16 3.40
C TYR A 123 -9.00 2.05 3.12
N VAL A 124 -8.75 3.35 2.98
CA VAL A 124 -9.70 4.31 2.44
C VAL A 124 -9.25 4.74 1.05
N VAL A 125 -10.16 4.65 0.08
CA VAL A 125 -9.99 5.10 -1.30
C VAL A 125 -10.78 6.39 -1.47
N GLY A 126 -10.07 7.49 -1.72
CA GLY A 126 -10.65 8.79 -2.01
C GLY A 126 -10.74 9.02 -3.53
N TYR A 127 -11.89 9.49 -4.01
CA TYR A 127 -12.15 9.70 -5.43
C TYR A 127 -12.99 10.94 -5.70
N GLN A 128 -13.07 11.38 -6.96
CA GLN A 128 -13.75 12.61 -7.37
C GLN A 128 -15.28 12.48 -7.31
N THR A 129 -15.98 13.61 -7.10
CA THR A 129 -17.44 13.68 -7.13
C THR A 129 -18.02 13.26 -8.48
N ALA A 130 -17.37 13.62 -9.58
CA ALA A 130 -17.80 13.24 -10.93
C ALA A 130 -17.68 11.74 -11.21
N SER A 131 -16.85 11.05 -10.43
CA SER A 131 -16.64 9.62 -10.54
C SER A 131 -17.69 8.83 -9.74
N LYS A 132 -17.92 7.60 -10.14
CA LYS A 132 -18.82 6.68 -9.48
C LYS A 132 -18.09 5.39 -9.13
N TYR A 133 -18.09 5.01 -7.83
CA TYR A 133 -17.78 3.65 -7.45
C TYR A 133 -18.81 2.70 -8.08
N VAL A 134 -18.34 1.66 -8.76
CA VAL A 134 -19.19 0.72 -9.48
C VAL A 134 -19.38 -0.55 -8.68
N THR A 135 -18.26 -1.21 -8.33
CA THR A 135 -18.28 -2.49 -7.63
C THR A 135 -16.89 -2.84 -7.09
N THR A 136 -16.86 -3.81 -6.21
CA THR A 136 -15.63 -4.56 -5.86
C THR A 136 -15.87 -6.04 -6.11
N TYR A 137 -14.91 -6.68 -6.71
CA TYR A 137 -14.93 -8.12 -6.98
C TYR A 137 -13.53 -8.72 -6.78
N HIS A 138 -13.47 -10.03 -6.70
CA HIS A 138 -12.20 -10.74 -6.68
C HIS A 138 -12.17 -11.87 -7.68
N TYR A 139 -10.97 -12.31 -8.03
CA TYR A 139 -10.73 -13.51 -8.82
C TYR A 139 -9.40 -14.15 -8.43
N ALA A 140 -9.36 -15.47 -8.49
CA ALA A 140 -8.14 -16.24 -8.28
C ALA A 140 -7.19 -16.05 -9.48
N VAL A 141 -5.91 -15.84 -9.21
CA VAL A 141 -4.85 -15.79 -10.23
C VAL A 141 -4.13 -17.14 -10.28
N THR A 142 -3.95 -17.76 -9.13
CA THR A 142 -3.41 -19.12 -8.97
C THR A 142 -4.14 -19.81 -7.81
N SER A 143 -3.80 -21.07 -7.53
CA SER A 143 -4.32 -21.79 -6.36
C SER A 143 -3.96 -21.15 -5.01
N THR A 144 -3.01 -20.18 -4.97
CA THR A 144 -2.54 -19.53 -3.75
C THR A 144 -2.63 -18.00 -3.81
N ARG A 145 -3.10 -17.42 -4.90
CA ARG A 145 -3.10 -15.97 -5.13
C ARG A 145 -4.41 -15.51 -5.75
N SER A 146 -4.82 -14.31 -5.37
CA SER A 146 -5.99 -13.63 -5.93
C SER A 146 -5.76 -12.13 -6.07
N LYS A 147 -6.69 -11.49 -6.76
CA LYS A 147 -6.80 -10.03 -6.81
C LYS A 147 -8.17 -9.60 -6.32
N VAL A 148 -8.20 -8.57 -5.48
CA VAL A 148 -9.41 -7.81 -5.16
C VAL A 148 -9.35 -6.50 -5.92
N VAL A 149 -10.40 -6.19 -6.68
CA VAL A 149 -10.44 -5.07 -7.62
C VAL A 149 -11.61 -4.16 -7.29
N MET A 150 -11.32 -2.92 -6.93
CA MET A 150 -12.32 -1.86 -6.82
C MET A 150 -12.40 -1.11 -8.15
N LYS A 151 -13.59 -1.02 -8.74
CA LYS A 151 -13.85 -0.42 -10.05
C LYS A 151 -14.56 0.92 -9.90
N PHE A 152 -14.02 1.93 -10.54
CA PHE A 152 -14.58 3.28 -10.59
C PHE A 152 -14.87 3.69 -12.05
N LYS A 153 -15.98 4.34 -12.28
CA LYS A 153 -16.29 4.97 -13.57
C LYS A 153 -15.69 6.38 -13.58
N LYS A 154 -15.03 6.73 -14.67
CA LYS A 154 -14.50 8.08 -14.92
C LYS A 154 -15.61 9.05 -15.30
#